data_e9efc853e5d1af090ca2b7f9c2b6b21f
#
_entry.id   e9efc853e5d1af090ca2b7f9c2b6b21f
#
_cell.length_a   1.000
_cell.length_b   1.000
_cell.length_c   1.000
_cell.angle_alpha   90.00
_cell.angle_beta   90.00
_cell.angle_gamma   90.00
#
_symmetry.space_group_name_H-M   'P 1'
#
loop_
_entity.id
_entity.type
_entity.pdbx_description
1 polymer ?
#
loop_
_entity_poly.entity_id
_entity_poly.type
_entity_poly.pdbx_seq_one_letter_code
_entity_poly.pdbx_strand_id
1 'polypeptide(L)'
;MRSLADKGITRVEYPSGRHDNADVCVRRAVLSSVNKSCCDIQLDLAKEIGSRYVEVSSHFGARPSHAEWQGQIYSLVKGDPKYPYFYDATGYGTGEGLGGWNCRHNFFPYFEGIDTPYHTPDFTKNENDEYYALTQKQRGYERAVRDSKRQLAALDGARQSAEDPQLRAMLDREFAQRSVTLKNREARLDTFIRDNDLQRDNSRVRVVGFGKSVSQRAVWADKKRPVTLHSDLYHNTEFKPKEYFESKEYKNKFRQFDSDFFSVLARDSVYVSAREAVLNNYGHMSEEVSVISNISGVIKDRQYSDGLSVSFNIPKGRAGAYTVIHNHPNNAPLSIEDIVTASECPSIRTMMAASHDGKIYWLQIGNGKRLDVTNEMLRKNTFEAFYLKTEWARVITNNNGDFYKALREFAKTYNWKVGVI
;
A
#
# COMPACT_ATOMS: atom_id res chain seq x y z
N MET A 1 0.09 -21.72 -16.19
CA MET A 1 0.79 -21.10 -15.06
C MET A 1 2.12 -21.77 -14.75
N ARG A 2 2.21 -23.08 -14.49
CA ARG A 2 3.51 -23.75 -14.27
C ARG A 2 4.52 -23.43 -15.38
N SER A 3 4.13 -23.59 -16.65
CA SER A 3 5.00 -23.32 -17.80
C SER A 3 5.53 -21.86 -17.87
N LEU A 4 4.81 -20.87 -17.38
CA LEU A 4 5.29 -19.48 -17.31
C LEU A 4 6.26 -19.30 -16.13
N ALA A 5 5.93 -19.90 -14.98
CA ALA A 5 6.80 -19.87 -13.80
C ALA A 5 8.10 -20.62 -14.05
N ASP A 6 8.05 -21.78 -14.74
CA ASP A 6 9.23 -22.57 -15.13
C ASP A 6 10.18 -21.78 -16.06
N LYS A 7 9.63 -20.80 -16.82
CA LYS A 7 10.38 -19.87 -17.65
C LYS A 7 10.78 -18.57 -16.93
N GLY A 8 10.54 -18.46 -15.63
CA GLY A 8 10.83 -17.27 -14.85
C GLY A 8 9.93 -16.07 -15.11
N ILE A 9 8.84 -16.24 -15.88
CA ILE A 9 7.89 -15.13 -16.18
C ILE A 9 6.95 -14.97 -15.00
N THR A 10 7.19 -13.94 -14.21
CA THR A 10 6.37 -13.58 -13.03
C THR A 10 5.44 -12.40 -13.27
N ARG A 11 5.70 -11.60 -14.31
CA ARG A 11 4.99 -10.37 -14.64
C ARG A 11 4.67 -10.30 -16.13
N VAL A 12 3.58 -9.61 -16.44
CA VAL A 12 3.20 -9.18 -17.79
C VAL A 12 3.33 -7.66 -17.83
N GLU A 13 4.12 -7.16 -18.76
CA GLU A 13 4.28 -5.72 -19.00
C GLU A 13 3.41 -5.30 -20.18
N TYR A 14 2.76 -4.15 -20.04
CA TYR A 14 1.91 -3.56 -21.07
C TYR A 14 2.59 -2.34 -21.71
N PRO A 15 2.29 -2.00 -22.96
CA PRO A 15 2.86 -0.83 -23.62
C PRO A 15 2.66 0.50 -22.88
N SER A 16 1.64 0.58 -22.01
CA SER A 16 1.37 1.73 -21.15
C SER A 16 2.34 1.85 -19.95
N GLY A 17 3.34 0.98 -19.82
CA GLY A 17 4.23 0.89 -18.66
C GLY A 17 3.60 0.21 -17.44
N ARG A 18 2.32 -0.12 -17.50
CA ARG A 18 1.66 -0.92 -16.46
C ARG A 18 2.20 -2.35 -16.47
N HIS A 19 2.35 -2.93 -15.29
CA HIS A 19 2.68 -4.34 -15.15
C HIS A 19 1.71 -5.02 -14.16
N ASP A 20 1.32 -6.25 -14.49
CA ASP A 20 0.50 -7.09 -13.62
C ASP A 20 1.23 -8.44 -13.37
N ASN A 21 1.04 -9.04 -12.20
CA ASN A 21 1.57 -10.37 -11.94
C ASN A 21 0.85 -11.41 -12.82
N ALA A 22 1.56 -12.42 -13.27
CA ALA A 22 1.05 -13.44 -14.21
C ALA A 22 -0.20 -14.16 -13.67
N ASP A 23 -0.26 -14.45 -12.36
CA ASP A 23 -1.43 -15.07 -11.70
C ASP A 23 -2.68 -14.16 -11.77
N VAL A 24 -2.50 -12.85 -11.67
CA VAL A 24 -3.59 -11.86 -11.80
C VAL A 24 -4.09 -11.79 -13.24
N CYS A 25 -3.16 -11.81 -14.21
CA CYS A 25 -3.50 -11.79 -15.64
C CYS A 25 -4.29 -13.05 -16.03
N VAL A 26 -3.83 -14.23 -15.63
CA VAL A 26 -4.50 -15.51 -15.91
C VAL A 26 -5.90 -15.54 -15.28
N ARG A 27 -6.01 -15.15 -14.00
CA ARG A 27 -7.32 -15.08 -13.34
C ARG A 27 -8.28 -14.14 -14.07
N ARG A 28 -7.82 -12.94 -14.42
CA ARG A 28 -8.63 -11.98 -15.16
C ARG A 28 -9.07 -12.51 -16.51
N ALA A 29 -8.16 -13.13 -17.28
CA ALA A 29 -8.46 -13.71 -18.57
C ALA A 29 -9.53 -14.81 -18.45
N VAL A 30 -9.37 -15.74 -17.52
CA VAL A 30 -10.35 -16.84 -17.30
C VAL A 30 -11.71 -16.28 -16.93
N LEU A 31 -11.80 -15.40 -15.93
CA LEU A 31 -13.08 -14.85 -15.49
C LEU A 31 -13.78 -14.02 -16.57
N SER A 32 -13.02 -13.20 -17.33
CA SER A 32 -13.58 -12.41 -18.41
C SER A 32 -14.03 -13.30 -19.57
N SER A 33 -13.28 -14.37 -19.90
CA SER A 33 -13.68 -15.31 -20.96
C SER A 33 -14.94 -16.08 -20.60
N VAL A 34 -15.06 -16.56 -19.35
CA VAL A 34 -16.27 -17.24 -18.87
C VAL A 34 -17.47 -16.29 -18.94
N ASN A 35 -17.34 -15.06 -18.43
CA ASN A 35 -18.43 -14.10 -18.50
C ASN A 35 -18.83 -13.77 -19.92
N LYS A 36 -17.85 -13.60 -20.82
CA LYS A 36 -18.12 -13.37 -22.25
C LYS A 36 -18.87 -14.55 -22.86
N SER A 37 -18.45 -15.78 -22.59
CA SER A 37 -19.16 -16.97 -23.10
C SER A 37 -20.60 -17.03 -22.60
N CYS A 38 -20.86 -16.68 -21.36
CA CYS A 38 -22.23 -16.58 -20.83
C CYS A 38 -23.04 -15.51 -21.59
N CYS A 39 -22.44 -14.36 -21.84
CA CYS A 39 -23.09 -13.29 -22.62
C CYS A 39 -23.37 -13.73 -24.07
N ASP A 40 -22.41 -14.41 -24.71
CA ASP A 40 -22.60 -14.90 -26.08
C ASP A 40 -23.76 -15.93 -26.15
N ILE A 41 -23.87 -16.85 -25.18
CA ILE A 41 -24.99 -17.78 -25.08
C ILE A 41 -26.32 -17.03 -24.91
N GLN A 42 -26.38 -16.00 -24.08
CA GLN A 42 -27.60 -15.21 -23.91
C GLN A 42 -28.01 -14.48 -25.20
N LEU A 43 -27.02 -13.98 -25.96
CA LEU A 43 -27.26 -13.32 -27.23
C LEU A 43 -27.81 -14.31 -28.28
N ASP A 44 -27.25 -15.50 -28.33
CA ASP A 44 -27.70 -16.54 -29.26
C ASP A 44 -29.11 -17.05 -28.85
N LEU A 45 -29.36 -17.22 -27.55
CA LEU A 45 -30.70 -17.55 -27.06
C LEU A 45 -31.71 -16.46 -27.45
N ALA A 46 -31.40 -15.18 -27.22
CA ALA A 46 -32.27 -14.07 -27.60
C ALA A 46 -32.65 -14.11 -29.08
N LYS A 47 -31.68 -14.40 -29.97
CA LYS A 47 -31.91 -14.55 -31.42
C LYS A 47 -32.78 -15.76 -31.73
N GLU A 48 -32.51 -16.93 -31.11
CA GLU A 48 -33.24 -18.17 -31.35
C GLU A 48 -34.73 -18.05 -30.99
N ILE A 49 -35.03 -17.43 -29.87
CA ILE A 49 -36.41 -17.24 -29.39
C ILE A 49 -37.07 -15.97 -30.00
N GLY A 50 -36.39 -15.27 -30.89
CA GLY A 50 -36.90 -14.10 -31.60
C GLY A 50 -37.05 -12.85 -30.70
N SER A 51 -36.33 -12.77 -29.56
CA SER A 51 -36.38 -11.58 -28.73
C SER A 51 -35.69 -10.41 -29.40
N ARG A 52 -36.41 -9.30 -29.51
CA ARG A 52 -35.87 -8.05 -30.08
C ARG A 52 -35.13 -7.22 -29.07
N TYR A 53 -35.42 -7.44 -27.79
CA TYR A 53 -34.92 -6.66 -26.66
C TYR A 53 -34.18 -7.54 -25.67
N VAL A 54 -33.26 -6.91 -24.94
CA VAL A 54 -32.56 -7.52 -23.81
C VAL A 54 -32.57 -6.57 -22.63
N GLU A 55 -32.73 -7.11 -21.43
CA GLU A 55 -32.57 -6.40 -20.17
C GLU A 55 -31.20 -6.69 -19.60
N VAL A 56 -30.42 -5.65 -19.29
CA VAL A 56 -29.07 -5.80 -18.70
C VAL A 56 -29.21 -5.88 -17.19
N SER A 57 -28.51 -6.81 -16.57
CA SER A 57 -28.48 -6.93 -15.12
C SER A 57 -27.89 -5.70 -14.43
N SER A 58 -28.30 -5.45 -13.21
CA SER A 58 -27.69 -4.45 -12.32
C SER A 58 -27.01 -5.10 -11.14
N HIS A 59 -26.02 -4.43 -10.58
CA HIS A 59 -25.43 -4.80 -9.29
C HIS A 59 -24.88 -3.58 -8.57
N PHE A 60 -25.00 -3.56 -7.27
CA PHE A 60 -24.47 -2.50 -6.42
C PHE A 60 -22.94 -2.48 -6.46
N GLY A 61 -22.37 -1.29 -6.57
CA GLY A 61 -20.92 -1.10 -6.71
C GLY A 61 -20.39 -1.36 -8.13
N ALA A 62 -21.22 -1.20 -9.15
CA ALA A 62 -20.76 -1.16 -10.53
C ALA A 62 -19.79 0.01 -10.74
N ARG A 63 -18.76 -0.18 -11.59
CA ARG A 63 -17.86 0.93 -11.94
C ARG A 63 -18.64 2.07 -12.62
N PRO A 64 -18.21 3.34 -12.48
CA PRO A 64 -18.98 4.47 -12.98
C PRO A 64 -19.40 4.36 -14.45
N SER A 65 -18.52 3.88 -15.35
CA SER A 65 -18.84 3.68 -16.76
C SER A 65 -19.87 2.58 -17.03
N HIS A 66 -20.09 1.66 -16.07
CA HIS A 66 -21.10 0.61 -16.18
C HIS A 66 -22.40 0.96 -15.44
N ALA A 67 -22.32 1.86 -14.47
CA ALA A 67 -23.48 2.33 -13.73
C ALA A 67 -24.46 3.10 -14.61
N GLU A 68 -24.01 3.64 -15.73
CA GLU A 68 -24.84 4.43 -16.67
C GLU A 68 -25.81 3.58 -17.46
N TRP A 69 -25.49 2.33 -17.73
CA TRP A 69 -26.25 1.46 -18.61
C TRP A 69 -26.78 0.18 -17.95
N GLN A 70 -26.43 -0.10 -16.70
CA GLN A 70 -26.97 -1.28 -15.99
C GLN A 70 -28.46 -1.15 -15.69
N GLY A 71 -29.16 -2.28 -15.62
CA GLY A 71 -30.55 -2.36 -15.24
C GLY A 71 -31.51 -1.73 -16.25
N GLN A 72 -31.08 -1.54 -17.49
CA GLN A 72 -31.89 -0.96 -18.56
C GLN A 72 -32.17 -1.97 -19.67
N ILE A 73 -33.19 -1.67 -20.47
CA ILE A 73 -33.61 -2.45 -21.63
C ILE A 73 -33.00 -1.85 -22.88
N TYR A 74 -32.48 -2.70 -23.75
CA TYR A 74 -31.83 -2.33 -25.01
C TYR A 74 -32.39 -3.10 -26.19
N SER A 75 -32.36 -2.48 -27.36
CA SER A 75 -32.74 -3.13 -28.61
C SER A 75 -31.54 -3.81 -29.30
N LEU A 76 -31.73 -5.03 -29.73
CA LEU A 76 -30.75 -5.73 -30.59
C LEU A 76 -30.82 -5.24 -32.05
N VAL A 77 -31.82 -4.43 -32.39
CA VAL A 77 -32.04 -3.87 -33.74
C VAL A 77 -31.64 -2.40 -33.74
N LYS A 78 -30.75 -2.01 -34.64
CA LYS A 78 -30.29 -0.63 -34.79
C LYS A 78 -31.42 0.27 -35.31
N GLY A 79 -31.54 1.46 -34.70
CA GLY A 79 -32.55 2.45 -35.11
C GLY A 79 -33.95 2.18 -34.52
N ASP A 80 -34.05 1.35 -33.47
CA ASP A 80 -35.28 1.15 -32.74
C ASP A 80 -35.71 2.47 -32.07
N PRO A 81 -36.99 2.89 -32.26
CA PRO A 81 -37.46 4.16 -31.70
C PRO A 81 -37.66 4.16 -30.18
N LYS A 82 -37.77 2.98 -29.56
CA LYS A 82 -38.14 2.83 -28.16
C LYS A 82 -36.95 2.65 -27.23
N TYR A 83 -36.02 1.80 -27.62
CA TYR A 83 -34.88 1.45 -26.78
C TYR A 83 -33.55 1.72 -27.50
N PRO A 84 -32.53 2.21 -26.77
CA PRO A 84 -31.19 2.43 -27.33
C PRO A 84 -30.61 1.13 -27.92
N TYR A 85 -29.76 1.27 -28.92
CA TYR A 85 -29.10 0.13 -29.52
C TYR A 85 -28.08 -0.50 -28.57
N PHE A 86 -28.22 -1.79 -28.31
CA PHE A 86 -27.46 -2.56 -27.31
C PHE A 86 -25.96 -2.39 -27.42
N TYR A 87 -25.40 -2.55 -28.60
CA TYR A 87 -23.95 -2.52 -28.82
C TYR A 87 -23.36 -1.13 -28.61
N ASP A 88 -24.02 -0.09 -29.09
CA ASP A 88 -23.54 1.29 -28.98
C ASP A 88 -23.67 1.80 -27.53
N ALA A 89 -24.76 1.47 -26.84
CA ALA A 89 -25.02 1.95 -25.50
C ALA A 89 -24.16 1.26 -24.42
N THR A 90 -23.96 -0.06 -24.57
CA THR A 90 -23.25 -0.87 -23.54
C THR A 90 -21.78 -1.13 -23.86
N GLY A 91 -21.35 -0.82 -25.10
CA GLY A 91 -20.02 -1.16 -25.60
C GLY A 91 -19.77 -2.67 -25.67
N TYR A 92 -20.83 -3.50 -25.80
CA TYR A 92 -20.68 -4.96 -25.90
C TYR A 92 -19.73 -5.33 -27.06
N GLY A 93 -18.80 -6.24 -26.76
CA GLY A 93 -17.74 -6.62 -27.68
C GLY A 93 -16.43 -5.87 -27.53
N THR A 94 -16.41 -4.79 -26.73
CA THR A 94 -15.18 -4.07 -26.37
C THR A 94 -14.62 -4.53 -25.02
N GLY A 95 -13.33 -4.28 -24.77
CA GLY A 95 -12.71 -4.64 -23.48
C GLY A 95 -13.25 -3.87 -22.28
N GLU A 96 -13.78 -2.67 -22.48
CA GLU A 96 -14.28 -1.80 -21.40
C GLU A 96 -15.81 -1.86 -21.23
N GLY A 97 -16.52 -2.41 -22.22
CA GLY A 97 -17.98 -2.51 -22.22
C GLY A 97 -18.51 -3.72 -21.48
N LEU A 98 -19.79 -3.99 -21.71
CA LEU A 98 -20.51 -5.15 -21.16
C LEU A 98 -19.87 -6.46 -21.65
N GLY A 99 -19.68 -7.41 -20.73
CA GLY A 99 -18.97 -8.68 -21.01
C GLY A 99 -17.45 -8.53 -21.14
N GLY A 100 -16.89 -7.31 -21.09
CA GLY A 100 -15.47 -7.02 -21.20
C GLY A 100 -14.67 -7.29 -19.91
N TRP A 101 -13.54 -6.61 -19.75
CA TRP A 101 -12.60 -6.87 -18.64
C TRP A 101 -13.19 -6.65 -17.26
N ASN A 102 -13.20 -7.73 -16.46
CA ASN A 102 -13.77 -7.76 -15.11
C ASN A 102 -15.23 -7.28 -15.04
N CYS A 103 -15.97 -7.28 -16.14
CA CYS A 103 -17.39 -7.04 -16.12
C CYS A 103 -18.09 -8.18 -15.36
N ARG A 104 -19.12 -7.82 -14.57
CA ARG A 104 -19.96 -8.78 -13.83
C ARG A 104 -21.40 -8.77 -14.31
N HIS A 105 -21.71 -7.84 -15.21
CA HIS A 105 -23.04 -7.76 -15.79
C HIS A 105 -23.26 -8.88 -16.81
N ASN A 106 -24.50 -9.29 -16.89
CA ASN A 106 -25.04 -10.17 -17.90
C ASN A 106 -26.31 -9.49 -18.47
N PHE A 107 -26.94 -10.10 -19.41
CA PHE A 107 -28.23 -9.63 -19.95
C PHE A 107 -29.10 -10.83 -20.30
N PHE A 108 -30.41 -10.59 -20.41
CA PHE A 108 -31.41 -11.62 -20.61
C PHE A 108 -32.38 -11.16 -21.70
N PRO A 109 -32.95 -12.09 -22.50
CA PRO A 109 -34.05 -11.74 -23.42
C PRO A 109 -35.18 -11.05 -22.69
N TYR A 110 -35.77 -10.04 -23.32
CA TYR A 110 -36.89 -9.28 -22.77
C TYR A 110 -38.02 -9.17 -23.81
N PHE A 111 -39.23 -9.55 -23.42
CA PHE A 111 -40.42 -9.48 -24.23
C PHE A 111 -41.36 -8.41 -23.71
N GLU A 112 -41.49 -7.36 -24.49
CA GLU A 112 -42.34 -6.24 -24.15
C GLU A 112 -43.82 -6.65 -24.06
N GLY A 113 -44.49 -6.17 -23.01
CA GLY A 113 -45.90 -6.50 -22.75
C GLY A 113 -46.12 -7.87 -22.09
N ILE A 114 -45.06 -8.69 -21.95
CA ILE A 114 -45.05 -9.96 -21.24
C ILE A 114 -44.19 -9.84 -19.99
N ASP A 115 -42.95 -9.40 -20.15
CA ASP A 115 -42.02 -9.26 -19.05
C ASP A 115 -42.15 -7.91 -18.32
N THR A 116 -41.86 -7.91 -17.05
CA THR A 116 -41.65 -6.72 -16.23
C THR A 116 -40.15 -6.54 -15.99
N PRO A 117 -39.60 -5.32 -16.08
CA PRO A 117 -38.18 -5.09 -15.78
C PRO A 117 -37.84 -5.58 -14.37
N TYR A 118 -36.91 -6.51 -14.30
CA TYR A 118 -36.50 -7.16 -13.04
C TYR A 118 -35.21 -6.57 -12.45
N HIS A 119 -34.35 -6.05 -13.32
CA HIS A 119 -32.99 -5.63 -12.96
C HIS A 119 -32.87 -4.12 -12.73
N THR A 120 -33.96 -3.38 -12.65
CA THR A 120 -33.92 -1.94 -12.32
C THR A 120 -33.23 -1.74 -10.97
N PRO A 121 -32.18 -0.89 -10.90
CA PRO A 121 -31.47 -0.67 -9.64
C PRO A 121 -32.42 -0.07 -8.57
N ASP A 122 -32.36 -0.58 -7.36
CA ASP A 122 -33.04 -0.08 -6.17
C ASP A 122 -32.16 0.87 -5.33
N PHE A 123 -31.08 1.34 -5.92
CA PHE A 123 -30.09 2.24 -5.32
C PHE A 123 -29.79 3.43 -6.25
N THR A 124 -29.36 4.54 -5.65
CA THR A 124 -28.97 5.76 -6.38
C THR A 124 -27.56 5.64 -6.96
N LYS A 125 -27.25 6.50 -7.93
CA LYS A 125 -25.89 6.60 -8.50
C LYS A 125 -24.85 6.94 -7.43
N ASN A 126 -25.17 7.86 -6.49
CA ASN A 126 -24.24 8.25 -5.43
C ASN A 126 -23.93 7.09 -4.49
N GLU A 127 -24.92 6.34 -4.06
CA GLU A 127 -24.74 5.14 -3.23
C GLU A 127 -23.87 4.10 -3.95
N ASN A 128 -24.11 3.89 -5.23
CA ASN A 128 -23.28 3.00 -6.06
C ASN A 128 -21.81 3.45 -6.10
N ASP A 129 -21.57 4.73 -6.33
CA ASP A 129 -20.22 5.29 -6.47
C ASP A 129 -19.45 5.25 -5.14
N GLU A 130 -20.13 5.53 -4.02
CA GLU A 130 -19.56 5.39 -2.68
C GLU A 130 -19.18 3.93 -2.37
N TYR A 131 -20.08 2.99 -2.64
CA TYR A 131 -19.80 1.57 -2.45
C TYR A 131 -18.69 1.07 -3.38
N TYR A 132 -18.67 1.53 -4.63
CA TYR A 132 -17.58 1.25 -5.55
C TYR A 132 -16.23 1.73 -4.98
N ALA A 133 -16.19 2.96 -4.44
CA ALA A 133 -14.97 3.51 -3.82
C ALA A 133 -14.49 2.66 -2.63
N LEU A 134 -15.40 2.19 -1.78
CA LEU A 134 -15.10 1.26 -0.67
C LEU A 134 -14.52 -0.06 -1.20
N THR A 135 -15.12 -0.64 -2.25
CA THR A 135 -14.59 -1.87 -2.85
C THR A 135 -13.20 -1.68 -3.48
N GLN A 136 -12.88 -0.49 -4.02
CA GLN A 136 -11.52 -0.20 -4.52
C GLN A 136 -10.50 -0.12 -3.39
N LYS A 137 -10.85 0.44 -2.22
CA LYS A 137 -10.01 0.42 -1.01
C LYS A 137 -9.78 -1.01 -0.52
N GLN A 138 -10.84 -1.83 -0.43
CA GLN A 138 -10.72 -3.26 -0.10
C GLN A 138 -9.72 -3.97 -1.03
N ARG A 139 -9.82 -3.72 -2.35
CA ARG A 139 -8.86 -4.29 -3.32
C ARG A 139 -7.42 -3.82 -3.11
N GLY A 140 -7.24 -2.62 -2.57
CA GLY A 140 -5.93 -2.13 -2.12
C GLY A 140 -5.35 -3.02 -1.02
N TYR A 141 -6.12 -3.27 0.04
CA TYR A 141 -5.72 -4.16 1.14
C TYR A 141 -5.49 -5.61 0.67
N GLU A 142 -6.36 -6.14 -0.20
CA GLU A 142 -6.17 -7.47 -0.80
C GLU A 142 -4.86 -7.57 -1.60
N ARG A 143 -4.46 -6.52 -2.33
CA ARG A 143 -3.17 -6.47 -3.04
C ARG A 143 -2.01 -6.52 -2.05
N ALA A 144 -2.06 -5.72 -0.98
CA ALA A 144 -1.02 -5.69 0.05
C ALA A 144 -0.84 -7.07 0.72
N VAL A 145 -1.94 -7.77 1.03
CA VAL A 145 -1.90 -9.15 1.55
C VAL A 145 -1.24 -10.10 0.55
N ARG A 146 -1.61 -10.04 -0.74
CA ARG A 146 -0.97 -10.89 -1.77
C ARG A 146 0.52 -10.64 -1.90
N ASP A 147 0.94 -9.39 -1.83
CA ASP A 147 2.38 -9.04 -1.92
C ASP A 147 3.17 -9.63 -0.75
N SER A 148 2.65 -9.55 0.49
CA SER A 148 3.25 -10.21 1.64
C SER A 148 3.35 -11.74 1.44
N LYS A 149 2.29 -12.36 0.92
CA LYS A 149 2.28 -13.80 0.66
C LYS A 149 3.30 -14.23 -0.40
N ARG A 150 3.49 -13.42 -1.47
CA ARG A 150 4.52 -13.67 -2.48
C ARG A 150 5.92 -13.57 -1.90
N GLN A 151 6.17 -12.53 -1.12
CA GLN A 151 7.46 -12.33 -0.46
C GLN A 151 7.79 -13.50 0.47
N LEU A 152 6.82 -13.94 1.28
CA LEU A 152 7.01 -15.09 2.17
C LEU A 152 7.21 -16.39 1.41
N ALA A 153 6.51 -16.61 0.30
CA ALA A 153 6.72 -17.79 -0.53
C ALA A 153 8.12 -17.82 -1.14
N ALA A 154 8.63 -16.69 -1.60
CA ALA A 154 9.99 -16.58 -2.14
C ALA A 154 11.04 -16.77 -1.05
N LEU A 155 10.88 -16.13 0.11
CA LEU A 155 11.78 -16.29 1.26
C LEU A 155 11.79 -17.73 1.78
N ASP A 156 10.63 -18.39 1.81
CA ASP A 156 10.56 -19.78 2.25
C ASP A 156 11.35 -20.71 1.34
N GLY A 157 11.25 -20.50 0.02
CA GLY A 157 12.06 -21.25 -0.94
C GLY A 157 13.56 -20.98 -0.76
N ALA A 158 13.95 -19.72 -0.64
CA ALA A 158 15.34 -19.33 -0.42
C ALA A 158 15.93 -19.91 0.88
N ARG A 159 15.14 -19.88 1.98
CA ARG A 159 15.55 -20.48 3.27
C ARG A 159 15.80 -21.99 3.19
N GLN A 160 14.96 -22.68 2.43
CA GLN A 160 15.09 -24.13 2.27
C GLN A 160 16.30 -24.53 1.40
N SER A 161 16.69 -23.67 0.47
CA SER A 161 17.80 -23.89 -0.45
C SER A 161 19.15 -23.33 0.06
N ALA A 162 19.15 -22.54 1.16
CA ALA A 162 20.35 -21.94 1.68
C ALA A 162 21.24 -23.01 2.38
N GLU A 163 22.42 -23.21 1.87
CA GLU A 163 23.41 -24.11 2.45
C GLU A 163 24.27 -23.42 3.52
N ASP A 164 24.57 -22.12 3.32
CA ASP A 164 25.31 -21.31 4.28
C ASP A 164 24.47 -21.04 5.53
N PRO A 165 24.93 -21.41 6.74
CA PRO A 165 24.22 -21.19 7.99
C PRO A 165 23.96 -19.71 8.30
N GLN A 166 24.87 -18.81 7.93
CA GLN A 166 24.72 -17.37 8.17
C GLN A 166 23.63 -16.79 7.26
N LEU A 167 23.67 -17.13 5.97
CA LEU A 167 22.62 -16.74 5.03
C LEU A 167 21.26 -17.28 5.46
N ARG A 168 21.20 -18.55 5.88
CA ARG A 168 19.97 -19.17 6.38
C ARG A 168 19.42 -18.44 7.59
N ALA A 169 20.26 -18.06 8.55
CA ALA A 169 19.84 -17.29 9.72
C ALA A 169 19.31 -15.89 9.35
N MET A 170 19.92 -15.22 8.35
CA MET A 170 19.40 -13.96 7.83
C MET A 170 18.02 -14.11 7.18
N LEU A 171 17.84 -15.12 6.34
CA LEU A 171 16.58 -15.41 5.67
C LEU A 171 15.49 -15.82 6.67
N ASP A 172 15.83 -16.54 7.73
CA ASP A 172 14.90 -16.89 8.82
C ASP A 172 14.40 -15.64 9.55
N ARG A 173 15.28 -14.67 9.81
CA ARG A 173 14.90 -13.38 10.40
C ARG A 173 13.95 -12.58 9.51
N GLU A 174 14.31 -12.45 8.23
CA GLU A 174 13.49 -11.73 7.26
C GLU A 174 12.12 -12.40 7.10
N PHE A 175 12.07 -13.73 7.04
CA PHE A 175 10.83 -14.48 7.00
C PHE A 175 9.94 -14.20 8.23
N ALA A 176 10.52 -14.15 9.42
CA ALA A 176 9.78 -13.83 10.64
C ALA A 176 9.22 -12.40 10.62
N GLN A 177 9.99 -11.41 10.17
CA GLN A 177 9.54 -10.02 10.04
C GLN A 177 8.38 -9.91 9.03
N ARG A 178 8.51 -10.53 7.84
CA ARG A 178 7.45 -10.52 6.82
C ARG A 178 6.20 -11.27 7.26
N SER A 179 6.34 -12.26 8.15
CA SER A 179 5.20 -12.96 8.74
C SER A 179 4.35 -12.05 9.62
N VAL A 180 4.97 -11.16 10.39
CA VAL A 180 4.27 -10.12 11.17
C VAL A 180 3.55 -9.14 10.23
N THR A 181 4.25 -8.70 9.19
CA THR A 181 3.65 -7.78 8.18
C THR A 181 2.42 -8.41 7.54
N LEU A 182 2.47 -9.69 7.18
CA LEU A 182 1.30 -10.40 6.64
C LEU A 182 0.14 -10.41 7.63
N LYS A 183 0.41 -10.78 8.89
CA LYS A 183 -0.61 -10.84 9.95
C LYS A 183 -1.31 -9.47 10.13
N ASN A 184 -0.53 -8.39 10.18
CA ASN A 184 -1.07 -7.04 10.31
C ASN A 184 -1.91 -6.63 9.09
N ARG A 185 -1.44 -6.93 7.87
CA ARG A 185 -2.18 -6.67 6.63
C ARG A 185 -3.50 -7.46 6.56
N GLU A 186 -3.50 -8.72 7.01
CA GLU A 186 -4.72 -9.52 7.10
C GLU A 186 -5.69 -8.95 8.14
N ALA A 187 -5.20 -8.57 9.33
CA ALA A 187 -6.01 -7.95 10.36
C ALA A 187 -6.63 -6.62 9.89
N ARG A 188 -5.88 -5.78 9.18
CA ARG A 188 -6.40 -4.54 8.59
C ARG A 188 -7.48 -4.79 7.55
N LEU A 189 -7.27 -5.77 6.67
CA LEU A 189 -8.29 -6.17 5.70
C LEU A 189 -9.56 -6.64 6.41
N ASP A 190 -9.44 -7.46 7.45
CA ASP A 190 -10.58 -7.98 8.21
C ASP A 190 -11.33 -6.88 8.95
N THR A 191 -10.62 -5.95 9.57
CA THR A 191 -11.19 -4.78 10.21
C THR A 191 -11.93 -3.91 9.21
N PHE A 192 -11.31 -3.60 8.06
CA PHE A 192 -11.93 -2.78 7.03
C PHE A 192 -13.20 -3.42 6.46
N ILE A 193 -13.18 -4.74 6.21
CA ILE A 193 -14.35 -5.50 5.73
C ILE A 193 -15.49 -5.42 6.75
N ARG A 194 -15.19 -5.66 8.02
CA ARG A 194 -16.19 -5.63 9.09
C ARG A 194 -16.78 -4.24 9.31
N ASP A 195 -15.93 -3.22 9.34
CA ASP A 195 -16.34 -1.84 9.66
C ASP A 195 -17.16 -1.18 8.53
N ASN A 196 -17.11 -1.75 7.31
CA ASN A 196 -17.85 -1.27 6.14
C ASN A 196 -18.87 -2.30 5.62
N ASP A 197 -19.17 -3.35 6.37
CA ASP A 197 -20.11 -4.43 5.99
C ASP A 197 -19.86 -5.01 4.58
N LEU A 198 -18.58 -5.21 4.25
CA LEU A 198 -18.17 -5.73 2.95
C LEU A 198 -18.03 -7.26 2.98
N GLN A 199 -18.15 -7.88 1.82
CA GLN A 199 -17.94 -9.32 1.69
C GLN A 199 -16.47 -9.67 1.48
N ARG A 200 -15.99 -10.69 2.19
CA ARG A 200 -14.66 -11.26 2.01
C ARG A 200 -14.62 -12.28 0.87
N ASP A 201 -13.81 -12.03 -0.14
CA ASP A 201 -13.49 -13.01 -1.19
C ASP A 201 -12.08 -13.58 -0.95
N ASN A 202 -12.02 -14.76 -0.31
CA ASN A 202 -10.76 -15.44 -0.02
C ASN A 202 -9.96 -15.82 -1.29
N SER A 203 -10.62 -15.96 -2.44
CA SER A 203 -9.95 -16.25 -3.70
C SER A 203 -9.05 -15.09 -4.16
N ARG A 204 -9.38 -13.86 -3.77
CA ARG A 204 -8.64 -12.65 -4.11
C ARG A 204 -7.31 -12.50 -3.39
N VAL A 205 -7.15 -13.17 -2.25
CA VAL A 205 -5.92 -13.14 -1.45
C VAL A 205 -5.09 -14.42 -1.59
N ARG A 206 -5.47 -15.31 -2.52
CA ARG A 206 -4.68 -16.51 -2.84
C ARG A 206 -3.45 -16.15 -3.68
N VAL A 207 -2.34 -16.81 -3.39
CA VAL A 207 -1.07 -16.67 -4.10
C VAL A 207 -0.50 -18.06 -4.38
N VAL A 208 -0.01 -18.26 -5.58
CA VAL A 208 0.71 -19.51 -5.96
C VAL A 208 2.02 -19.55 -5.17
N GLY A 209 2.34 -20.72 -4.62
CA GLY A 209 3.53 -20.90 -3.76
C GLY A 209 3.28 -20.63 -2.28
N PHE A 210 2.22 -19.91 -1.90
CA PHE A 210 1.84 -19.69 -0.51
C PHE A 210 0.71 -20.67 -0.09
N GLY A 211 1.08 -21.93 0.10
CA GLY A 211 0.17 -22.98 0.56
C GLY A 211 0.07 -23.09 2.09
N LYS A 212 -0.69 -24.10 2.57
CA LYS A 212 -0.85 -24.37 4.02
C LYS A 212 0.48 -24.47 4.76
N SER A 213 1.48 -25.12 4.19
CA SER A 213 2.77 -25.35 4.80
C SER A 213 3.52 -24.03 5.03
N VAL A 214 3.58 -23.13 4.03
CA VAL A 214 4.20 -21.80 4.17
C VAL A 214 3.43 -20.94 5.17
N SER A 215 2.09 -20.97 5.10
CA SER A 215 1.21 -20.27 6.04
C SER A 215 1.44 -20.71 7.48
N GLN A 216 1.53 -22.02 7.74
CA GLN A 216 1.82 -22.54 9.08
C GLN A 216 3.20 -22.12 9.57
N ARG A 217 4.22 -22.16 8.70
CA ARG A 217 5.56 -21.67 9.04
C ARG A 217 5.56 -20.18 9.36
N ALA A 218 4.79 -19.37 8.63
CA ALA A 218 4.65 -17.95 8.91
C ALA A 218 4.00 -17.68 10.28
N VAL A 219 2.90 -18.39 10.60
CA VAL A 219 2.25 -18.30 11.92
C VAL A 219 3.19 -18.76 13.03
N TRP A 220 3.99 -19.80 12.78
CA TRP A 220 4.97 -20.30 13.75
C TRP A 220 6.14 -19.35 13.93
N ALA A 221 6.64 -18.73 12.86
CA ALA A 221 7.68 -17.73 12.93
C ALA A 221 7.22 -16.49 13.71
N ASP A 222 5.97 -16.04 13.52
CA ASP A 222 5.36 -14.98 14.31
C ASP A 222 5.28 -15.35 15.80
N LYS A 223 4.83 -16.57 16.13
CA LYS A 223 4.71 -17.04 17.51
C LYS A 223 6.05 -17.33 18.20
N LYS A 224 7.01 -17.87 17.48
CA LYS A 224 8.37 -18.18 17.96
C LYS A 224 9.31 -16.99 17.89
N ARG A 225 8.86 -15.89 17.31
CA ARG A 225 9.65 -14.68 17.32
C ARG A 225 10.01 -14.42 18.78
N PRO A 226 11.31 -14.52 19.14
CA PRO A 226 11.74 -13.94 20.40
C PRO A 226 11.24 -12.49 20.31
N VAL A 227 10.64 -11.98 21.34
CA VAL A 227 10.25 -10.56 21.48
C VAL A 227 11.45 -9.63 21.23
N THR A 228 12.59 -10.20 21.01
CA THR A 228 13.98 -9.77 21.02
C THR A 228 14.65 -9.46 19.68
N LEU A 229 14.03 -9.47 18.49
CA LEU A 229 14.85 -9.34 17.26
C LEU A 229 14.87 -7.95 16.61
N HIS A 230 14.04 -7.01 17.05
CA HIS A 230 14.29 -5.58 16.91
C HIS A 230 14.48 -4.91 18.27
N SER A 231 14.02 -5.52 19.37
CA SER A 231 14.22 -5.00 20.72
C SER A 231 15.65 -5.22 21.24
N ASP A 232 16.39 -6.25 20.80
CA ASP A 232 17.75 -6.49 21.28
C ASP A 232 18.79 -5.53 20.73
N LEU A 233 18.51 -4.87 19.59
CA LEU A 233 19.29 -3.74 19.09
C LEU A 233 18.81 -2.39 19.68
N TYR A 234 17.60 -2.34 20.22
CA TYR A 234 16.98 -1.16 20.83
C TYR A 234 16.59 -1.47 22.27
N HIS A 235 17.58 -1.78 23.10
CA HIS A 235 17.40 -2.11 24.51
C HIS A 235 16.64 -1.03 25.27
N ASN A 236 15.66 -1.48 26.04
CA ASN A 236 15.02 -0.76 27.12
C ASN A 236 14.20 0.46 26.71
N THR A 237 13.24 0.25 25.83
CA THR A 237 12.32 1.33 25.48
C THR A 237 11.04 1.19 26.29
N GLU A 238 11.03 1.79 27.45
CA GLU A 238 9.77 2.13 28.10
C GLU A 238 9.05 3.15 27.23
N PHE A 239 7.89 2.77 26.68
CA PHE A 239 7.02 3.73 26.02
C PHE A 239 6.56 4.76 27.05
N LYS A 240 6.68 6.03 26.72
CA LYS A 240 6.05 7.07 27.50
C LYS A 240 4.53 6.93 27.40
N PRO A 241 3.77 7.14 28.48
CA PRO A 241 2.32 7.09 28.42
C PRO A 241 1.76 8.15 27.47
N LYS A 242 0.54 7.95 26.95
CA LYS A 242 -0.09 8.89 25.99
C LYS A 242 -0.10 10.32 26.49
N GLU A 243 -0.37 10.51 27.75
CA GLU A 243 -0.45 11.80 28.45
C GLU A 243 0.88 12.57 28.41
N TYR A 244 2.00 11.86 28.30
CA TYR A 244 3.31 12.48 28.14
C TYR A 244 3.40 13.31 26.85
N PHE A 245 2.88 12.80 25.74
CA PHE A 245 2.93 13.48 24.44
C PHE A 245 2.01 14.72 24.39
N GLU A 246 1.10 14.86 25.34
CA GLU A 246 0.25 16.04 25.53
C GLU A 246 0.79 16.98 26.61
N SER A 247 1.84 16.60 27.32
CA SER A 247 2.42 17.33 28.42
C SER A 247 3.19 18.59 28.00
N LYS A 248 3.32 19.52 28.96
CA LYS A 248 4.21 20.68 28.81
C LYS A 248 5.68 20.28 28.63
N GLU A 249 6.08 19.16 29.24
CA GLU A 249 7.44 18.63 29.15
C GLU A 249 7.77 18.27 27.70
N TYR A 250 6.93 17.46 27.05
CA TYR A 250 7.13 17.09 25.65
C TYR A 250 7.07 18.30 24.72
N LYS A 251 6.11 19.21 24.92
CA LYS A 251 6.02 20.46 24.16
C LYS A 251 7.28 21.31 24.30
N ASN A 252 7.87 21.39 25.49
CA ASN A 252 9.06 22.20 25.74
C ASN A 252 10.31 21.67 25.05
N LYS A 253 10.38 20.39 24.67
CA LYS A 253 11.49 19.86 23.87
C LYS A 253 11.66 20.60 22.54
N PHE A 254 10.58 21.01 21.90
CA PHE A 254 10.61 21.74 20.63
C PHE A 254 11.12 23.17 20.77
N ARG A 255 11.15 23.73 21.96
CA ARG A 255 11.76 25.04 22.24
C ARG A 255 13.28 25.04 22.18
N GLN A 256 13.90 23.85 22.21
CA GLN A 256 15.36 23.68 22.11
C GLN A 256 15.87 23.90 20.66
N PHE A 257 14.99 23.84 19.66
CA PHE A 257 15.35 24.23 18.30
C PHE A 257 15.59 25.75 18.27
N ASP A 258 16.72 26.16 17.73
CA ASP A 258 17.05 27.58 17.56
C ASP A 258 16.16 28.27 16.51
N SER A 259 16.26 29.61 16.44
CA SER A 259 15.48 30.40 15.49
C SER A 259 15.83 30.11 14.02
N ASP A 260 17.03 29.62 13.75
CA ASP A 260 17.48 29.27 12.40
C ASP A 260 16.87 27.97 11.90
N PHE A 261 16.39 27.14 12.83
CA PHE A 261 15.74 25.86 12.53
C PHE A 261 14.26 26.03 12.18
N PHE A 262 13.51 26.73 13.03
CA PHE A 262 12.09 27.00 12.86
C PHE A 262 11.72 28.37 13.40
N SER A 263 10.80 29.06 12.72
CA SER A 263 10.11 30.21 13.33
C SER A 263 9.33 29.77 14.58
N VAL A 264 9.00 30.68 15.48
CA VAL A 264 8.26 30.39 16.70
C VAL A 264 6.91 29.70 16.39
N LEU A 265 6.21 30.14 15.35
CA LEU A 265 4.96 29.54 14.88
C LEU A 265 5.18 28.11 14.37
N ALA A 266 6.27 27.87 13.63
CA ALA A 266 6.59 26.53 13.11
C ALA A 266 6.93 25.53 14.23
N ARG A 267 7.51 25.96 15.36
CA ARG A 267 7.79 25.07 16.51
C ARG A 267 6.54 24.45 17.08
N ASP A 268 5.47 25.21 17.27
CA ASP A 268 4.20 24.69 17.77
C ASP A 268 3.60 23.69 16.77
N SER A 269 3.69 23.94 15.48
CA SER A 269 3.18 23.03 14.44
C SER A 269 4.02 21.75 14.33
N VAL A 270 5.33 21.85 14.50
CA VAL A 270 6.24 20.69 14.55
C VAL A 270 5.89 19.82 15.76
N TYR A 271 5.64 20.42 16.93
CA TYR A 271 5.13 19.70 18.11
C TYR A 271 3.81 18.99 17.83
N VAL A 272 2.82 19.72 17.28
CA VAL A 272 1.51 19.13 16.95
C VAL A 272 1.66 17.95 15.99
N SER A 273 2.49 18.08 14.96
CA SER A 273 2.75 17.03 13.99
C SER A 273 3.44 15.81 14.61
N ALA A 274 4.43 16.01 15.47
CA ALA A 274 5.13 14.92 16.16
C ALA A 274 4.19 14.18 17.13
N ARG A 275 3.40 14.92 17.89
CA ARG A 275 2.37 14.36 18.78
C ARG A 275 1.34 13.56 17.99
N GLU A 276 0.84 14.10 16.90
CA GLU A 276 -0.13 13.43 16.03
C GLU A 276 0.45 12.14 15.43
N ALA A 277 1.69 12.17 14.92
CA ALA A 277 2.35 11.00 14.38
C ALA A 277 2.46 9.86 15.42
N VAL A 278 2.79 10.17 16.66
CA VAL A 278 2.89 9.17 17.72
C VAL A 278 1.52 8.70 18.21
N LEU A 279 0.57 9.61 18.49
CA LEU A 279 -0.70 9.26 19.12
C LEU A 279 -1.65 8.51 18.17
N ASN A 280 -1.62 8.80 16.87
CA ASN A 280 -2.45 8.08 15.90
C ASN A 280 -2.12 6.58 15.81
N ASN A 281 -0.89 6.21 16.16
CA ASN A 281 -0.45 4.81 16.13
C ASN A 281 0.09 4.32 17.48
N TYR A 282 -0.27 4.98 18.56
CA TYR A 282 0.19 4.60 19.90
C TYR A 282 -0.25 3.17 20.25
N GLY A 283 0.75 2.34 20.60
CA GLY A 283 0.51 0.92 20.92
C GLY A 283 0.52 0.00 19.69
N HIS A 284 0.57 0.54 18.46
CA HIS A 284 0.75 -0.24 17.25
C HIS A 284 2.23 -0.23 16.86
N MET A 285 2.97 -1.26 17.27
CA MET A 285 4.43 -1.38 17.08
C MET A 285 4.88 -1.51 15.61
N SER A 286 3.98 -1.53 14.65
CA SER A 286 4.26 -1.82 13.24
C SER A 286 3.68 -0.80 12.27
N GLU A 287 3.08 0.29 12.74
CA GLU A 287 2.46 1.28 11.88
C GLU A 287 3.15 2.63 12.00
N GLU A 288 3.48 3.23 10.86
CA GLU A 288 4.04 4.57 10.79
C GLU A 288 3.01 5.54 10.20
N VAL A 289 2.96 6.74 10.76
CA VAL A 289 2.20 7.87 10.21
C VAL A 289 3.16 9.00 9.94
N SER A 290 3.08 9.60 8.76
CA SER A 290 3.83 10.80 8.46
C SER A 290 2.93 12.02 8.36
N VAL A 291 3.46 13.14 8.82
CA VAL A 291 2.83 14.47 8.72
C VAL A 291 3.80 15.40 8.01
N ILE A 292 3.35 15.99 6.92
CA ILE A 292 4.13 16.93 6.11
C ILE A 292 3.64 18.33 6.40
N SER A 293 4.51 19.19 6.94
CA SER A 293 4.20 20.59 7.18
C SER A 293 5.15 21.52 6.40
N ASN A 294 4.66 22.69 5.99
CA ASN A 294 5.54 23.70 5.40
C ASN A 294 6.33 24.44 6.50
N ILE A 295 7.26 25.31 6.07
CA ILE A 295 8.12 26.12 6.97
C ILE A 295 7.33 27.06 7.89
N SER A 296 6.08 27.39 7.55
CA SER A 296 5.17 28.16 8.41
C SER A 296 4.36 27.28 9.35
N GLY A 297 4.56 25.95 9.32
CA GLY A 297 3.89 24.99 10.18
C GLY A 297 2.49 24.60 9.73
N VAL A 298 2.06 25.00 8.53
CA VAL A 298 0.79 24.55 7.98
C VAL A 298 0.93 23.11 7.49
N ILE A 299 0.12 22.19 8.04
CA ILE A 299 0.07 20.80 7.62
C ILE A 299 -0.43 20.72 6.19
N LYS A 300 0.33 20.07 5.31
CA LYS A 300 0.02 19.92 3.90
C LYS A 300 -0.53 18.54 3.57
N ASP A 301 -0.08 17.53 4.28
CA ASP A 301 -0.53 16.17 4.04
C ASP A 301 -0.32 15.29 5.28
N ARG A 302 -1.12 14.22 5.37
CA ARG A 302 -1.00 13.14 6.36
C ARG A 302 -1.05 11.82 5.63
N GLN A 303 -0.04 11.00 5.83
CA GLN A 303 0.07 9.72 5.15
C GLN A 303 0.19 8.61 6.17
N TYR A 304 -0.53 7.51 5.91
CA TYR A 304 -0.58 6.34 6.78
C TYR A 304 0.11 5.18 6.09
N SER A 305 0.94 4.48 6.85
CA SER A 305 1.62 3.29 6.38
C SER A 305 0.65 2.11 6.31
N ASP A 306 0.94 1.18 5.41
CA ASP A 306 0.31 -0.14 5.35
C ASP A 306 1.20 -1.23 5.98
N GLY A 307 2.23 -0.85 6.73
CA GLY A 307 3.23 -1.74 7.32
C GLY A 307 4.36 -1.00 8.03
N LEU A 308 5.58 -1.52 7.91
CA LEU A 308 6.79 -1.02 8.58
C LEU A 308 7.42 0.22 7.93
N SER A 309 6.84 0.74 6.87
CA SER A 309 7.35 1.94 6.20
C SER A 309 6.22 2.78 5.64
N VAL A 310 6.35 4.08 5.73
CA VAL A 310 5.44 5.03 5.10
C VAL A 310 6.04 5.51 3.77
N SER A 311 5.21 5.55 2.73
CA SER A 311 5.59 6.16 1.45
C SER A 311 5.31 7.66 1.51
N PHE A 312 6.36 8.47 1.34
CA PHE A 312 6.21 9.92 1.33
C PHE A 312 5.82 10.42 -0.05
N ASN A 313 4.63 10.99 -0.17
CA ASN A 313 4.22 11.72 -1.36
C ASN A 313 4.47 13.22 -1.12
N ILE A 314 5.74 13.64 -1.27
CA ILE A 314 6.18 14.99 -0.96
C ILE A 314 5.63 15.96 -2.01
N PRO A 315 4.88 17.00 -1.64
CA PRO A 315 4.42 17.99 -2.59
C PRO A 315 5.60 18.69 -3.29
N LYS A 316 5.42 19.00 -4.57
CA LYS A 316 6.42 19.81 -5.30
C LYS A 316 6.51 21.19 -4.64
N GLY A 317 7.72 21.62 -4.33
CA GLY A 317 7.98 22.89 -3.65
C GLY A 317 9.40 23.40 -3.85
N ARG A 318 9.67 24.58 -3.31
CA ARG A 318 11.03 25.14 -3.28
C ARG A 318 11.93 24.25 -2.40
N ALA A 319 13.24 24.32 -2.62
CA ALA A 319 14.19 23.66 -1.75
C ALA A 319 13.96 24.04 -0.29
N GLY A 320 13.90 23.05 0.59
CA GLY A 320 13.66 23.25 2.02
C GLY A 320 12.27 23.76 2.40
N ALA A 321 11.25 23.54 1.56
CA ALA A 321 9.88 24.02 1.81
C ALA A 321 9.14 23.23 2.91
N TYR A 322 9.53 21.99 3.18
CA TYR A 322 8.78 21.08 4.04
C TYR A 322 9.59 20.46 5.17
N THR A 323 8.92 20.23 6.28
CA THR A 323 9.35 19.34 7.35
C THR A 323 8.47 18.08 7.29
N VAL A 324 9.10 16.92 7.27
CA VAL A 324 8.44 15.62 7.30
C VAL A 324 8.68 14.99 8.66
N ILE A 325 7.60 14.61 9.34
CA ILE A 325 7.64 13.97 10.65
C ILE A 325 6.89 12.65 10.56
N HIS A 326 7.50 11.57 11.01
CA HIS A 326 6.84 10.27 11.15
C HIS A 326 7.18 9.66 12.49
N ASN A 327 6.37 8.69 12.93
CA ASN A 327 6.66 7.98 14.17
C ASN A 327 7.54 6.76 13.90
N HIS A 328 8.43 6.46 14.84
CA HIS A 328 9.18 5.21 14.89
C HIS A 328 8.72 4.39 16.12
N PRO A 329 7.81 3.40 15.91
CA PRO A 329 7.27 2.60 17.01
C PRO A 329 8.31 1.75 17.75
N ASN A 330 9.42 1.45 17.08
CA ASN A 330 10.55 0.71 17.64
C ASN A 330 11.59 1.61 18.34
N ASN A 331 11.30 2.92 18.46
CA ASN A 331 12.19 3.93 19.06
C ASN A 331 13.56 4.08 18.34
N ALA A 332 13.64 3.66 17.08
CA ALA A 332 14.84 3.80 16.26
C ALA A 332 15.08 5.24 15.82
N PRO A 333 16.34 5.64 15.57
CA PRO A 333 16.66 6.80 14.75
C PRO A 333 16.17 6.66 13.31
N LEU A 334 16.39 7.68 12.49
CA LEU A 334 16.08 7.65 11.06
C LEU A 334 16.71 6.43 10.36
N SER A 335 15.91 5.74 9.55
CA SER A 335 16.33 4.60 8.74
C SER A 335 17.16 5.03 7.52
N ILE A 336 17.78 4.08 6.82
CA ILE A 336 18.47 4.40 5.56
C ILE A 336 17.48 4.87 4.49
N GLU A 337 16.26 4.36 4.51
CA GLU A 337 15.17 4.76 3.63
C GLU A 337 14.75 6.23 3.89
N ASP A 338 14.69 6.66 5.14
CA ASP A 338 14.40 8.06 5.52
C ASP A 338 15.53 8.99 5.05
N ILE A 339 16.77 8.56 5.23
CA ILE A 339 17.96 9.30 4.81
C ILE A 339 17.96 9.48 3.29
N VAL A 340 17.69 8.41 2.53
CA VAL A 340 17.62 8.47 1.07
C VAL A 340 16.47 9.37 0.64
N THR A 341 15.30 9.26 1.27
CA THR A 341 14.14 10.13 0.98
C THR A 341 14.47 11.61 1.20
N ALA A 342 15.10 11.93 2.32
CA ALA A 342 15.53 13.30 2.60
C ALA A 342 16.56 13.79 1.58
N SER A 343 17.43 12.90 1.12
CA SER A 343 18.47 13.22 0.12
C SER A 343 17.89 13.38 -1.29
N GLU A 344 16.96 12.51 -1.69
CA GLU A 344 16.34 12.52 -3.01
C GLU A 344 15.42 13.72 -3.23
N CYS A 345 14.74 14.19 -2.15
CA CYS A 345 13.74 15.24 -2.21
C CYS A 345 14.28 16.60 -1.73
N PRO A 346 14.75 17.51 -2.62
CA PRO A 346 15.28 18.82 -2.23
C PRO A 346 14.28 19.71 -1.48
N SER A 347 12.99 19.51 -1.66
CA SER A 347 11.96 20.26 -0.94
C SER A 347 11.85 19.90 0.55
N ILE A 348 12.44 18.80 0.99
CA ILE A 348 12.53 18.47 2.43
C ILE A 348 13.64 19.29 3.06
N ARG A 349 13.28 20.11 4.05
CA ARG A 349 14.22 20.83 4.92
C ARG A 349 14.70 19.93 6.05
N THR A 350 13.75 19.30 6.73
CA THR A 350 14.01 18.46 7.90
C THR A 350 13.21 17.18 7.81
N MET A 351 13.87 16.07 8.01
CA MET A 351 13.24 14.76 8.24
C MET A 351 13.32 14.47 9.75
N MET A 352 12.21 14.07 10.36
CA MET A 352 12.11 13.79 11.78
C MET A 352 11.46 12.44 12.04
N ALA A 353 12.01 11.67 12.98
CA ALA A 353 11.42 10.47 13.52
C ALA A 353 11.05 10.70 14.99
N ALA A 354 9.76 10.66 15.30
CA ALA A 354 9.22 10.80 16.65
C ALA A 354 9.05 9.40 17.25
N SER A 355 9.81 9.12 18.30
CA SER A 355 9.82 7.82 18.96
C SER A 355 8.84 7.75 20.12
N HIS A 356 8.33 6.56 20.42
CA HIS A 356 7.38 6.33 21.49
C HIS A 356 8.01 6.40 22.90
N ASP A 357 9.35 6.45 23.01
CA ASP A 357 10.09 6.78 24.23
C ASP A 357 10.20 8.30 24.48
N GLY A 358 9.60 9.11 23.59
CA GLY A 358 9.57 10.56 23.69
C GLY A 358 10.80 11.25 23.09
N LYS A 359 11.71 10.53 22.45
CA LYS A 359 12.82 11.13 21.69
C LYS A 359 12.36 11.54 20.31
N ILE A 360 13.05 12.54 19.74
CA ILE A 360 12.84 12.99 18.38
C ILE A 360 14.19 13.08 17.69
N TYR A 361 14.41 12.21 16.74
CA TYR A 361 15.59 12.23 15.88
C TYR A 361 15.32 13.08 14.65
N TRP A 362 16.31 13.84 14.22
CA TRP A 362 16.15 14.72 13.08
C TRP A 362 17.41 14.79 12.20
N LEU A 363 17.19 15.06 10.91
CA LEU A 363 18.19 15.20 9.86
C LEU A 363 17.88 16.42 9.00
N GLN A 364 18.90 17.23 8.72
CA GLN A 364 18.87 18.28 7.69
C GLN A 364 20.07 18.10 6.76
N ILE A 365 19.81 18.00 5.48
CA ILE A 365 20.85 17.92 4.45
C ILE A 365 21.44 19.30 4.16
N GLY A 366 20.59 20.35 4.09
CA GLY A 366 21.00 21.71 3.82
C GLY A 366 21.85 21.81 2.53
N ASN A 367 23.06 22.38 2.67
CA ASN A 367 24.05 22.47 1.59
C ASN A 367 25.00 21.25 1.55
N GLY A 368 24.72 20.19 2.32
CA GLY A 368 25.52 18.98 2.32
C GLY A 368 25.39 18.19 1.01
N LYS A 369 26.33 17.28 0.80
CA LYS A 369 26.31 16.41 -0.39
C LYS A 369 25.09 15.49 -0.35
N ARG A 370 24.37 15.40 -1.45
CA ARG A 370 23.26 14.45 -1.59
C ARG A 370 23.79 13.07 -2.00
N LEU A 371 23.01 12.04 -1.66
CA LEU A 371 23.32 10.67 -2.07
C LEU A 371 23.00 10.49 -3.56
N ASP A 372 23.81 9.70 -4.23
CA ASP A 372 23.60 9.29 -5.61
C ASP A 372 22.65 8.05 -5.71
N VAL A 373 21.92 7.75 -4.62
CA VAL A 373 20.98 6.64 -4.50
C VAL A 373 19.59 7.17 -4.28
N THR A 374 18.62 6.64 -5.02
CA THR A 374 17.19 6.99 -4.92
C THR A 374 16.39 5.88 -4.25
N ASN A 375 15.17 6.19 -3.82
CA ASN A 375 14.24 5.18 -3.30
C ASN A 375 13.86 4.11 -4.35
N GLU A 376 13.85 4.48 -5.62
CA GLU A 376 13.64 3.51 -6.69
C GLU A 376 14.81 2.53 -6.79
N MET A 377 16.05 3.01 -6.67
CA MET A 377 17.26 2.18 -6.63
C MET A 377 17.26 1.27 -5.40
N LEU A 378 16.82 1.76 -4.24
CA LEU A 378 16.66 0.93 -3.03
C LEU A 378 15.63 -0.20 -3.25
N ARG A 379 14.50 0.11 -3.88
CA ARG A 379 13.45 -0.89 -4.19
C ARG A 379 13.91 -1.92 -5.24
N LYS A 380 14.66 -1.49 -6.23
CA LYS A 380 15.25 -2.36 -7.27
C LYS A 380 16.48 -3.11 -6.79
N ASN A 381 17.01 -2.76 -5.61
CA ASN A 381 18.24 -3.32 -5.04
C ASN A 381 19.41 -3.24 -6.02
N THR A 382 19.64 -2.05 -6.61
CA THR A 382 20.77 -1.81 -7.52
C THR A 382 22.09 -1.96 -6.79
N PHE A 383 23.20 -2.04 -7.54
CA PHE A 383 24.54 -2.18 -6.96
C PHE A 383 24.87 -1.01 -6.03
N GLU A 384 24.55 0.22 -6.43
CA GLU A 384 24.78 1.43 -5.64
C GLU A 384 23.97 1.42 -4.34
N ALA A 385 22.70 0.99 -4.42
CA ALA A 385 21.85 0.83 -3.25
C ALA A 385 22.34 -0.27 -2.31
N PHE A 386 22.84 -1.39 -2.85
CA PHE A 386 23.45 -2.46 -2.07
C PHE A 386 24.72 -1.97 -1.38
N TYR A 387 25.58 -1.22 -2.09
CA TYR A 387 26.78 -0.63 -1.52
C TYR A 387 26.45 0.33 -0.38
N LEU A 388 25.50 1.24 -0.57
CA LEU A 388 25.03 2.17 0.47
C LEU A 388 24.54 1.44 1.72
N LYS A 389 23.71 0.41 1.55
CA LYS A 389 23.22 -0.43 2.67
C LYS A 389 24.36 -1.14 3.41
N THR A 390 25.35 -1.62 2.67
CA THR A 390 26.53 -2.27 3.24
C THR A 390 27.38 -1.28 4.03
N GLU A 391 27.58 -0.07 3.49
CA GLU A 391 28.30 1.00 4.19
C GLU A 391 27.56 1.41 5.47
N TRP A 392 26.24 1.61 5.40
CA TRP A 392 25.40 1.90 6.55
C TRP A 392 25.50 0.81 7.63
N ALA A 393 25.38 -0.46 7.25
CA ALA A 393 25.53 -1.58 8.17
C ALA A 393 26.92 -1.62 8.82
N ARG A 394 27.97 -1.32 8.04
CA ARG A 394 29.35 -1.22 8.57
C ARG A 394 29.49 -0.11 9.61
N VAL A 395 28.93 1.08 9.35
CA VAL A 395 28.99 2.18 10.29
C VAL A 395 28.22 1.84 11.57
N ILE A 396 27.06 1.18 11.48
CA ILE A 396 26.32 0.70 12.65
C ILE A 396 27.17 -0.30 13.45
N THR A 397 27.79 -1.27 12.78
CA THR A 397 28.64 -2.28 13.45
C THR A 397 29.81 -1.63 14.14
N ASN A 398 30.51 -0.69 13.51
CA ASN A 398 31.63 0.05 14.09
C ASN A 398 31.22 0.88 15.31
N ASN A 399 29.96 1.26 15.42
CA ASN A 399 29.42 1.95 16.58
C ASN A 399 28.71 1.01 17.57
N ASN A 400 29.06 -0.28 17.59
CA ASN A 400 28.52 -1.30 18.49
C ASN A 400 26.99 -1.38 18.48
N GLY A 401 26.36 -1.16 17.33
CA GLY A 401 24.90 -1.16 17.19
C GLY A 401 24.21 0.12 17.64
N ASP A 402 24.93 1.16 18.04
CA ASP A 402 24.35 2.47 18.37
C ASP A 402 24.02 3.22 17.08
N PHE A 403 22.76 3.14 16.67
CA PHE A 403 22.28 3.75 15.43
C PHE A 403 22.36 5.28 15.42
N TYR A 404 22.23 5.93 16.56
CA TYR A 404 22.36 7.39 16.62
C TYR A 404 23.81 7.85 16.44
N LYS A 405 24.76 7.14 17.05
CA LYS A 405 26.18 7.39 16.79
C LYS A 405 26.54 7.12 15.35
N ALA A 406 26.03 6.01 14.77
CA ALA A 406 26.19 5.68 13.37
C ALA A 406 25.63 6.79 12.46
N LEU A 407 24.41 7.28 12.74
CA LEU A 407 23.82 8.39 11.99
C LEU A 407 24.68 9.67 12.07
N ARG A 408 25.22 9.98 13.23
CA ARG A 408 26.13 11.14 13.39
C ARG A 408 27.43 11.00 12.61
N GLU A 409 28.01 9.81 12.58
CA GLU A 409 29.23 9.52 11.82
C GLU A 409 28.95 9.61 10.33
N PHE A 410 27.90 8.96 9.88
CA PHE A 410 27.46 8.98 8.49
C PHE A 410 27.16 10.42 8.02
N ALA A 411 26.45 11.20 8.81
CA ALA A 411 26.11 12.59 8.52
C ALA A 411 27.34 13.49 8.36
N LYS A 412 28.41 13.24 9.14
CA LYS A 412 29.68 13.99 8.99
C LYS A 412 30.32 13.79 7.62
N THR A 413 30.27 12.57 7.07
CA THR A 413 30.81 12.24 5.75
C THR A 413 30.18 13.08 4.64
N TYR A 414 28.88 13.42 4.79
CA TYR A 414 28.10 14.16 3.80
C TYR A 414 27.84 15.62 4.17
N ASN A 415 28.43 16.10 5.27
CA ASN A 415 28.22 17.45 5.80
C ASN A 415 26.74 17.77 6.11
N TRP A 416 26.05 16.83 6.76
CA TRP A 416 24.66 17.00 7.21
C TRP A 416 24.59 17.38 8.68
N LYS A 417 23.47 18.01 9.07
CA LYS A 417 23.15 18.27 10.47
C LYS A 417 22.18 17.20 10.98
N VAL A 418 22.48 16.60 12.11
CA VAL A 418 21.62 15.60 12.78
C VAL A 418 21.60 15.85 14.28
N GLY A 419 20.52 15.48 14.93
CA GLY A 419 20.37 15.60 16.37
C GLY A 419 19.27 14.73 16.93
N VAL A 420 19.16 14.75 18.25
CA VAL A 420 18.09 14.14 19.03
C VAL A 420 17.70 15.10 20.16
N ILE A 421 16.42 15.19 20.44
CA ILE A 421 15.86 15.95 21.58
C ILE A 421 14.97 15.09 22.45
#